data_32bf6974b786a4d22d5b33b548902da3
#
_entry.id   32bf6974b786a4d22d5b33b548902da3
#
_cell.length_a   1.000
_cell.length_b   1.000
_cell.length_c   1.000
_cell.angle_alpha   90.00
_cell.angle_beta   90.00
_cell.angle_gamma   90.00
#
_symmetry.space_group_name_H-M   'P 1'
#
loop_
_entity.id
_entity.type
_entity.pdbx_description
1 polymer ?
#
loop_
_entity_poly.entity_id
_entity_poly.type
_entity_poly.pdbx_seq_one_letter_code
_entity_poly.pdbx_strand_id
1 'polypeptide(L)'
;MKEYVLDANAVLLYFAISDGGGGEKIRSLFEQAERGQAQLSMSVVNLGEVFYILLKRVGEQRALHYIQALQHAVTMVDADANGTIRAATLKHQLKLGYADSFAAALALESKATLVSADPSFEKAGKSLKWMRLPKFEAKRR
;
A
#
# COMPACT_ATOMS: atom_id res chain seq x y z
N MET A 1 -19.66 1.12 -3.28
CA MET A 1 -18.51 1.44 -2.41
C MET A 1 -17.22 1.34 -3.20
N LYS A 2 -16.36 2.33 -3.09
CA LYS A 2 -15.06 2.31 -3.78
C LYS A 2 -14.07 1.42 -3.04
N GLU A 3 -13.30 0.65 -3.80
CA GLU A 3 -12.31 -0.27 -3.24
C GLU A 3 -10.90 0.17 -3.62
N TYR A 4 -10.03 0.20 -2.62
CA TYR A 4 -8.63 0.60 -2.77
C TYR A 4 -7.72 -0.44 -2.17
N VAL A 5 -6.57 -0.63 -2.81
CA VAL A 5 -5.47 -1.45 -2.28
C VAL A 5 -4.33 -0.52 -1.95
N LEU A 6 -3.84 -0.59 -0.72
CA LEU A 6 -2.72 0.23 -0.25
C LEU A 6 -1.43 -0.57 -0.34
N ASP A 7 -0.36 0.02 -0.87
CA ASP A 7 0.97 -0.56 -0.74
C ASP A 7 1.64 -0.06 0.55
N ALA A 8 2.84 -0.54 0.83
CA ALA A 8 3.56 -0.14 2.03
C ALA A 8 3.86 1.35 2.07
N ASN A 9 4.21 1.93 0.92
CA ASN A 9 4.55 3.34 0.82
C ASN A 9 3.37 4.24 1.21
N ALA A 10 2.16 3.93 0.72
CA ALA A 10 0.96 4.69 1.04
C ALA A 10 0.70 4.71 2.56
N VAL A 11 0.86 3.56 3.20
CA VAL A 11 0.65 3.44 4.65
C VAL A 11 1.70 4.22 5.44
N LEU A 12 2.95 4.15 5.02
CA LEU A 12 4.03 4.89 5.68
C LEU A 12 3.83 6.41 5.56
N LEU A 13 3.28 6.88 4.42
CA LEU A 13 2.90 8.28 4.26
C LEU A 13 1.77 8.66 5.20
N TYR A 14 0.77 7.78 5.36
CA TYR A 14 -0.33 8.02 6.28
C TYR A 14 0.15 8.18 7.73
N PHE A 15 1.10 7.34 8.14
CA PHE A 15 1.66 7.41 9.49
C PHE A 15 2.66 8.56 9.68
N ALA A 16 2.90 9.36 8.64
CA ALA A 16 3.90 10.44 8.64
C ALA A 16 5.31 9.94 8.98
N ILE A 17 5.60 8.68 8.68
CA ILE A 17 6.94 8.11 8.82
C ILE A 17 7.84 8.62 7.70
N SER A 18 7.25 8.96 6.55
CA SER A 18 7.93 9.68 5.49
C SER A 18 7.17 10.98 5.22
N ASP A 19 7.91 12.08 5.05
CA ASP A 19 7.33 13.37 4.69
C ASP A 19 7.04 13.41 3.20
N GLY A 20 5.78 13.58 2.84
CA GLY A 20 5.40 13.69 1.44
C GLY A 20 4.06 14.34 1.28
N GLY A 21 3.78 14.88 0.10
CA GLY A 21 2.51 15.54 -0.19
C GLY A 21 1.31 14.61 -0.31
N GLY A 22 1.51 13.30 -0.14
CA GLY A 22 0.43 12.31 -0.24
C GLY A 22 -0.40 12.13 1.01
N GLY A 23 0.02 12.69 2.15
CA GLY A 23 -0.61 12.44 3.44
C GLY A 23 -2.07 12.85 3.51
N GLU A 24 -2.45 13.95 2.87
CA GLU A 24 -3.84 14.40 2.86
C GLU A 24 -4.75 13.47 2.06
N LYS A 25 -4.29 13.02 0.90
CA LYS A 25 -5.07 12.10 0.07
C LYS A 25 -5.30 10.78 0.78
N ILE A 26 -4.28 10.22 1.39
CA ILE A 26 -4.40 8.95 2.10
C ILE A 26 -5.27 9.11 3.35
N ARG A 27 -5.17 10.21 4.06
CA ARG A 27 -6.04 10.50 5.21
C ARG A 27 -7.50 10.56 4.78
N SER A 28 -7.79 11.18 3.66
CA SER A 28 -9.15 11.25 3.11
C SER A 28 -9.71 9.84 2.85
N LEU A 29 -8.89 8.92 2.35
CA LEU A 29 -9.32 7.55 2.12
C LEU A 29 -9.65 6.82 3.42
N PHE A 30 -8.86 7.01 4.47
CA PHE A 30 -9.16 6.44 5.79
C PHE A 30 -10.45 7.01 6.38
N GLU A 31 -10.69 8.31 6.22
CA GLU A 31 -11.95 8.94 6.64
C GLU A 31 -13.15 8.38 5.88
N GLN A 32 -13.01 8.19 4.58
CA GLN A 32 -14.06 7.57 3.76
C GLN A 32 -14.35 6.14 4.21
N ALA A 33 -13.31 5.39 4.57
CA ALA A 33 -13.49 4.04 5.09
C ALA A 33 -14.24 4.02 6.41
N GLU A 34 -13.94 4.94 7.32
CA GLU A 34 -14.68 5.09 8.58
C GLU A 34 -16.16 5.38 8.36
N ARG A 35 -16.48 6.12 7.32
CA ARG A 35 -17.87 6.45 6.97
C ARG A 35 -18.57 5.38 6.15
N GLY A 36 -17.91 4.25 5.89
CA GLY A 36 -18.46 3.18 5.07
C GLY A 36 -18.55 3.50 3.59
N GLN A 37 -17.82 4.51 3.11
CA GLN A 37 -17.83 4.95 1.72
C GLN A 37 -16.70 4.33 0.89
N ALA A 38 -15.72 3.73 1.53
CA ALA A 38 -14.59 3.09 0.87
C ALA A 38 -14.18 1.84 1.65
N GLN A 39 -13.64 0.87 0.94
CA GLN A 39 -13.00 -0.30 1.54
C GLN A 39 -11.53 -0.27 1.21
N LEU A 40 -10.70 -0.37 2.24
CA LEU A 40 -9.25 -0.40 2.11
C LEU A 40 -8.76 -1.80 2.37
N SER A 41 -7.91 -2.30 1.49
CA SER A 41 -7.31 -3.62 1.60
C SER A 41 -5.80 -3.55 1.40
N MET A 42 -5.09 -4.53 1.90
CA MET A 42 -3.63 -4.60 1.81
C MET A 42 -3.19 -6.06 1.81
N SER A 43 -2.20 -6.37 1.01
CA SER A 43 -1.55 -7.69 1.06
C SER A 43 -0.74 -7.82 2.35
N VAL A 44 -0.77 -9.00 2.97
CA VAL A 44 0.07 -9.30 4.13
C VAL A 44 1.56 -9.17 3.83
N VAL A 45 1.96 -9.32 2.56
CA VAL A 45 3.36 -9.10 2.15
C VAL A 45 3.74 -7.64 2.35
N ASN A 46 2.86 -6.72 1.98
CA ASN A 46 3.08 -5.28 2.20
C ASN A 46 2.99 -4.92 3.69
N LEU A 47 2.14 -5.60 4.44
CA LEU A 47 2.07 -5.43 5.89
C LEU A 47 3.42 -5.73 6.54
N GLY A 48 4.05 -6.86 6.14
CA GLY A 48 5.37 -7.23 6.65
C GLY A 48 6.43 -6.18 6.33
N GLU A 49 6.38 -5.62 5.13
CA GLU A 49 7.28 -4.54 4.72
C GLU A 49 7.10 -3.29 5.58
N VAL A 50 5.85 -2.89 5.83
CA VAL A 50 5.54 -1.76 6.71
C VAL A 50 6.11 -2.00 8.10
N PHE A 51 5.86 -3.18 8.67
CA PHE A 51 6.33 -3.49 10.01
C PHE A 51 7.85 -3.46 10.10
N TYR A 52 8.54 -4.02 9.13
CA TYR A 52 10.00 -4.01 9.07
C TYR A 52 10.54 -2.57 9.09
N ILE A 53 9.97 -1.70 8.26
CA ILE A 53 10.40 -0.30 8.21
C ILE A 53 10.10 0.43 9.52
N LEU A 54 8.92 0.17 10.11
CA LEU A 54 8.56 0.75 11.40
C LEU A 54 9.50 0.31 12.52
N LEU A 55 9.89 -0.97 12.54
CA LEU A 55 10.87 -1.47 13.53
C LEU A 55 12.17 -0.66 13.47
N LYS A 56 12.63 -0.37 12.27
CA LYS A 56 13.87 0.42 12.07
C LYS A 56 13.71 1.88 12.46
N ARG A 57 12.54 2.45 12.23
CA ARG A 57 12.31 3.89 12.40
C ARG A 57 11.85 4.29 13.79
N VAL A 58 10.99 3.48 14.41
CA VAL A 58 10.33 3.87 15.65
C VAL A 58 10.48 2.85 16.78
N GLY A 59 11.09 1.69 16.50
CA GLY A 59 11.28 0.62 17.49
C GLY A 59 10.06 -0.26 17.62
N GLU A 60 10.21 -1.39 18.34
CA GLU A 60 9.21 -2.45 18.40
C GLU A 60 7.87 -2.01 18.99
N GLN A 61 7.91 -1.30 20.11
CA GLN A 61 6.70 -0.94 20.84
C GLN A 61 5.79 -0.03 20.03
N ARG A 62 6.37 1.01 19.43
CA ARG A 62 5.61 1.93 18.58
C ARG A 62 5.21 1.28 17.27
N ALA A 63 6.06 0.43 16.71
CA ALA A 63 5.74 -0.31 15.49
C ALA A 63 4.51 -1.19 15.68
N LEU A 64 4.43 -1.93 16.78
CA LEU A 64 3.25 -2.76 17.10
C LEU A 64 1.99 -1.91 17.26
N HIS A 65 2.12 -0.74 17.87
CA HIS A 65 0.98 0.18 18.02
C HIS A 65 0.44 0.64 16.65
N TYR A 66 1.33 1.02 15.74
CA TYR A 66 0.92 1.40 14.38
C TYR A 66 0.27 0.25 13.63
N ILE A 67 0.82 -0.96 13.76
CA ILE A 67 0.27 -2.14 13.08
C ILE A 67 -1.13 -2.48 13.60
N GLN A 68 -1.38 -2.38 14.90
CA GLN A 68 -2.70 -2.61 15.47
C GLN A 68 -3.73 -1.63 14.90
N ALA A 69 -3.37 -0.35 14.83
CA ALA A 69 -4.25 0.66 14.25
C ALA A 69 -4.53 0.37 12.76
N LEU A 70 -3.51 -0.04 12.02
CA LEU A 70 -3.65 -0.37 10.60
C LEU A 70 -4.58 -1.56 10.39
N GLN A 71 -4.43 -2.62 11.17
CA GLN A 71 -5.27 -3.82 11.06
C GLN A 71 -6.74 -3.54 11.41
N HIS A 72 -6.98 -2.51 12.19
CA HIS A 72 -8.33 -2.08 12.53
C HIS A 72 -9.04 -1.39 11.36
N ALA A 73 -8.29 -0.63 10.56
CA ALA A 73 -8.83 0.21 9.50
C ALA A 73 -8.76 -0.44 8.10
N VAL A 74 -7.88 -1.41 7.91
CA VAL A 74 -7.57 -1.99 6.60
C VAL A 74 -7.75 -3.50 6.65
N THR A 75 -8.45 -4.05 5.66
CA THR A 75 -8.62 -5.49 5.52
C THR A 75 -7.32 -6.10 5.01
N MET A 76 -6.76 -7.03 5.78
CA MET A 76 -5.56 -7.76 5.36
C MET A 76 -5.95 -8.96 4.51
N VAL A 77 -5.26 -9.12 3.38
CA VAL A 77 -5.51 -10.21 2.45
C VAL A 77 -4.30 -11.14 2.42
N ASP A 78 -4.53 -12.40 2.76
CA ASP A 78 -3.47 -13.41 2.79
C ASP A 78 -2.91 -13.67 1.41
N ALA A 79 -1.61 -13.97 1.37
CA ALA A 79 -0.91 -14.33 0.14
C ALA A 79 -0.95 -15.86 0.00
N ASP A 80 -1.97 -16.37 -0.68
CA ASP A 80 -2.06 -17.80 -0.96
C ASP A 80 -1.17 -18.19 -2.15
N ALA A 81 -1.12 -19.47 -2.47
CA ALA A 81 -0.27 -19.98 -3.55
C ALA A 81 -0.62 -19.34 -4.90
N ASN A 82 -1.91 -19.28 -5.23
CA ASN A 82 -2.35 -18.71 -6.50
C ASN A 82 -2.04 -17.22 -6.60
N GLY A 83 -2.28 -16.47 -5.53
CA GLY A 83 -1.94 -15.05 -5.47
C GLY A 83 -0.45 -14.80 -5.58
N THR A 84 0.36 -15.65 -4.99
CA THR A 84 1.82 -15.56 -5.07
C THR A 84 2.31 -15.80 -6.50
N ILE A 85 1.74 -16.79 -7.19
CA ILE A 85 2.08 -17.05 -8.58
C ILE A 85 1.70 -15.86 -9.48
N ARG A 86 0.52 -15.28 -9.26
CA ARG A 86 0.09 -14.08 -10.01
C ARG A 86 1.04 -12.91 -9.77
N ALA A 87 1.44 -12.68 -8.52
CA ALA A 87 2.38 -11.60 -8.19
C ALA A 87 3.74 -11.82 -8.85
N ALA A 88 4.25 -13.04 -8.80
CA ALA A 88 5.53 -13.37 -9.44
C ALA A 88 5.47 -13.17 -10.97
N THR A 89 4.34 -13.50 -11.58
CA THR A 89 4.12 -13.30 -13.03
C THR A 89 4.16 -11.81 -13.37
N LEU A 90 3.48 -10.98 -12.58
CA LEU A 90 3.51 -9.52 -12.76
C LEU A 90 4.90 -8.94 -12.58
N LYS A 91 5.63 -9.42 -11.57
CA LYS A 91 7.01 -9.00 -11.36
C LYS A 91 7.86 -9.26 -12.59
N HIS A 92 7.71 -10.43 -13.19
CA HIS A 92 8.44 -10.79 -14.39
C HIS A 92 8.06 -9.92 -15.58
N GLN A 93 6.76 -9.69 -15.79
CA GLN A 93 6.24 -8.93 -16.92
C GLN A 93 6.55 -7.43 -16.82
N LEU A 94 6.42 -6.86 -15.62
CA LEU A 94 6.49 -5.41 -15.42
C LEU A 94 7.76 -4.95 -14.72
N LYS A 95 8.63 -5.89 -14.31
CA LYS A 95 9.88 -5.56 -13.61
C LYS A 95 9.65 -4.75 -12.33
N LEU A 96 8.62 -5.09 -11.58
CA LEU A 96 8.31 -4.48 -10.29
C LEU A 96 9.18 -5.09 -9.18
N GLY A 97 9.29 -4.38 -8.05
CA GLY A 97 9.79 -4.97 -6.82
C GLY A 97 8.88 -6.11 -6.36
N TYR A 98 9.41 -7.07 -5.59
CA TYR A 98 8.64 -8.25 -5.21
C TYR A 98 7.39 -7.89 -4.41
N ALA A 99 7.55 -7.08 -3.36
CA ALA A 99 6.41 -6.65 -2.55
C ALA A 99 5.40 -5.81 -3.36
N ASP A 100 5.88 -4.95 -4.26
CA ASP A 100 5.04 -4.13 -5.14
C ASP A 100 4.17 -5.02 -6.03
N SER A 101 4.71 -6.16 -6.46
CA SER A 101 3.97 -7.10 -7.30
C SER A 101 2.75 -7.67 -6.59
N PHE A 102 2.82 -7.89 -5.28
CA PHE A 102 1.68 -8.35 -4.49
C PHE A 102 0.59 -7.29 -4.40
N ALA A 103 0.96 -6.02 -4.23
CA ALA A 103 -0.01 -4.94 -4.22
C ALA A 103 -0.72 -4.82 -5.57
N ALA A 104 0.03 -4.85 -6.67
CA ALA A 104 -0.53 -4.77 -8.01
C ALA A 104 -1.44 -5.98 -8.32
N ALA A 105 -1.00 -7.18 -7.97
CA ALA A 105 -1.79 -8.40 -8.20
C ALA A 105 -3.11 -8.35 -7.44
N LEU A 106 -3.09 -7.91 -6.18
CA LEU A 106 -4.30 -7.79 -5.38
C LEU A 106 -5.26 -6.76 -5.98
N ALA A 107 -4.74 -5.62 -6.41
CA ALA A 107 -5.56 -4.57 -7.02
C ALA A 107 -6.23 -5.07 -8.31
N LEU A 108 -5.49 -5.77 -9.16
CA LEU A 108 -6.03 -6.32 -10.40
C LEU A 108 -7.09 -7.37 -10.15
N GLU A 109 -6.85 -8.28 -9.22
CA GLU A 109 -7.78 -9.36 -8.90
C GLU A 109 -9.08 -8.83 -8.30
N SER A 110 -8.99 -7.86 -7.40
CA SER A 110 -10.17 -7.28 -6.74
C SER A 110 -10.81 -6.15 -7.54
N LYS A 111 -10.25 -5.80 -8.69
CA LYS A 111 -10.70 -4.66 -9.51
C LYS A 111 -10.73 -3.35 -8.71
N ALA A 112 -9.76 -3.21 -7.82
CA ALA A 112 -9.63 -2.05 -6.96
C ALA A 112 -8.60 -1.08 -7.52
N THR A 113 -8.62 0.16 -7.01
CA THR A 113 -7.60 1.16 -7.32
C THR A 113 -6.40 0.98 -6.41
N LEU A 114 -5.22 0.81 -6.98
CA LEU A 114 -3.97 0.79 -6.22
C LEU A 114 -3.60 2.21 -5.79
N VAL A 115 -3.24 2.38 -4.53
CA VAL A 115 -2.81 3.66 -3.98
C VAL A 115 -1.31 3.57 -3.65
N SER A 116 -0.50 4.35 -4.33
CA SER A 116 0.95 4.33 -4.16
C SER A 116 1.60 5.60 -4.71
N ALA A 117 2.75 5.97 -4.15
CA ALA A 117 3.61 7.01 -4.70
C ALA A 117 4.74 6.45 -5.58
N ASP A 118 4.86 5.13 -5.70
CA ASP A 118 5.96 4.50 -6.45
C ASP A 118 5.72 4.62 -7.96
N PRO A 119 6.60 5.33 -8.69
CA PRO A 119 6.42 5.53 -10.13
C PRO A 119 6.57 4.27 -10.96
N SER A 120 7.10 3.18 -10.40
CA SER A 120 7.26 1.94 -11.14
C SER A 120 5.93 1.34 -11.61
N PHE A 121 4.82 1.66 -10.95
CA PHE A 121 3.50 1.19 -11.36
C PHE A 121 3.00 1.78 -12.68
N GLU A 122 3.63 2.84 -13.15
CA GLU A 122 3.34 3.40 -14.48
C GLU A 122 3.51 2.36 -15.59
N LYS A 123 4.40 1.39 -15.39
CA LYS A 123 4.66 0.31 -16.34
C LYS A 123 3.43 -0.55 -16.63
N ALA A 124 2.47 -0.60 -15.72
CA ALA A 124 1.24 -1.36 -15.88
C ALA A 124 0.25 -0.69 -16.85
N GLY A 125 0.44 0.60 -17.13
CA GLY A 125 -0.40 1.35 -18.04
C GLY A 125 -1.87 1.30 -17.65
N LYS A 126 -2.74 1.14 -18.64
CA LYS A 126 -4.21 1.15 -18.43
C LYS A 126 -4.75 -0.11 -17.76
N SER A 127 -3.95 -1.17 -17.66
CA SER A 127 -4.42 -2.41 -17.04
C SER A 127 -4.62 -2.28 -15.52
N LEU A 128 -3.95 -1.33 -14.89
CA LEU A 128 -4.02 -1.09 -13.46
C LEU A 128 -4.61 0.28 -13.19
N LYS A 129 -5.69 0.32 -12.40
CA LYS A 129 -6.21 1.59 -11.88
C LYS A 129 -5.27 2.05 -10.78
N TRP A 130 -4.64 3.18 -10.97
CA TRP A 130 -3.61 3.65 -10.06
C TRP A 130 -3.90 5.08 -9.61
N MET A 131 -4.06 5.27 -8.31
CA MET A 131 -4.09 6.59 -7.68
C MET A 131 -2.67 6.93 -7.26
N ARG A 132 -2.00 7.75 -8.07
CA ARG A 132 -0.63 8.16 -7.78
C ARG A 132 -0.61 9.22 -6.69
N LEU A 133 0.06 8.89 -5.58
CA LEU A 133 0.33 9.86 -4.54
C LEU A 133 1.56 10.67 -4.93
N PRO A 134 1.67 11.93 -4.46
CA PRO A 134 2.88 12.72 -4.67
C PRO A 134 4.10 11.99 -4.13
N LYS A 135 5.17 12.01 -4.92
CA LYS A 135 6.42 11.35 -4.54
C LYS A 135 7.01 12.02 -3.30
N PHE A 136 7.48 11.20 -2.38
CA PHE A 136 8.23 11.68 -1.24
C PHE A 136 9.55 12.29 -1.71
N GLU A 137 9.83 13.51 -1.23
CA GLU A 137 11.13 14.13 -1.38
C GLU A 137 11.69 14.42 0.00
N ALA A 138 12.87 13.88 0.29
CA ALA A 138 13.55 14.18 1.54
C ALA A 138 13.88 15.67 1.59
N LYS A 139 13.48 16.33 2.68
CA LYS A 139 13.85 17.72 2.88
C LYS A 139 15.38 17.83 2.99
N ARG A 140 15.95 18.61 2.10
CA ARG A 140 17.36 18.96 2.21
C ARG A 140 17.51 19.99 3.32
N ARG A 141 18.43 19.73 4.19
CA ARG A 141 18.79 20.67 5.26
C ARG A 141 20.15 21.27 4.97
#